data_bd7a8d27c364fd04f9ae408084a5f7da
#
_entry.id   bd7a8d27c364fd04f9ae408084a5f7da
#
_cell.length_a   1.000
_cell.length_b   1.000
_cell.length_c   1.000
_cell.angle_alpha   90.00
_cell.angle_beta   90.00
_cell.angle_gamma   90.00
#
_symmetry.space_group_name_H-M   'P 1'
#
loop_
_entity.id
_entity.type
_entity.pdbx_description
1 polymer ?
#
loop_
_entity_poly.entity_id
_entity_poly.type
_entity_poly.pdbx_seq_one_letter_code
_entity_poly.pdbx_strand_id
1 'polypeptide(L)'
;MGSVRLLPEIVANQIAAGEVVERPASVVKELVENALDAGATRITVDIQAGGRSLIRVADNGSGMNRDDALLCLERHATSKIQVAEDLASIATMGFRGEAIPSIASVSRMALTTLASGNETGEGTRIDIHAGKIRAVESAGHAGGTTIEGRSLFYNLPARRKFLRTPATEQTRCLDWIKDLAMAHPALAVRAVCDGNARLDLPPGQSPRQRAVAILGKELEDQLVEVSVDRFDDARGVLVWGMIWYFDRR
;
A
#
# COMPACT_ATOMS: atom_id res chain seq x y z
N MET A 1 10.10 -44.74 4.58
CA MET A 1 9.34 -43.74 3.78
C MET A 1 9.92 -42.39 4.11
N GLY A 2 10.29 -41.57 3.11
CA GLY A 2 10.84 -40.22 3.34
C GLY A 2 9.84 -39.31 4.05
N SER A 3 10.31 -38.50 5.00
CA SER A 3 9.50 -37.55 5.78
C SER A 3 9.22 -36.26 5.04
N VAL A 4 9.94 -35.94 3.94
CA VAL A 4 9.82 -34.75 3.12
C VAL A 4 8.75 -34.97 2.06
N ARG A 5 7.82 -34.01 1.94
CA ARG A 5 6.72 -34.02 0.95
C ARG A 5 6.59 -32.66 0.28
N LEU A 6 6.21 -32.67 -0.98
CA LEU A 6 5.75 -31.45 -1.67
C LEU A 6 4.45 -30.97 -1.03
N LEU A 7 4.41 -29.67 -0.68
CA LEU A 7 3.20 -29.04 -0.16
C LEU A 7 2.20 -28.80 -1.29
N PRO A 8 0.90 -28.95 -1.02
CA PRO A 8 -0.12 -28.45 -1.93
C PRO A 8 0.09 -26.95 -2.20
N GLU A 9 -0.12 -26.51 -3.42
CA GLU A 9 0.12 -25.13 -3.87
C GLU A 9 -0.56 -24.08 -2.96
N ILE A 10 -1.81 -24.34 -2.54
CA ILE A 10 -2.54 -23.47 -1.61
C ILE A 10 -1.78 -23.29 -0.29
N VAL A 11 -1.22 -24.37 0.25
CA VAL A 11 -0.46 -24.33 1.52
C VAL A 11 0.86 -23.59 1.32
N ALA A 12 1.57 -23.88 0.24
CA ALA A 12 2.80 -23.18 -0.12
C ALA A 12 2.54 -21.67 -0.27
N ASN A 13 1.44 -21.30 -0.94
CA ASN A 13 1.02 -19.91 -1.11
C ASN A 13 0.67 -19.23 0.21
N GLN A 14 0.03 -19.93 1.14
CA GLN A 14 -0.28 -19.41 2.47
C GLN A 14 0.97 -19.20 3.34
N ILE A 15 1.96 -20.07 3.22
CA ILE A 15 3.24 -19.94 3.94
C ILE A 15 4.01 -18.74 3.38
N ALA A 16 4.19 -18.66 2.07
CA ALA A 16 4.89 -17.55 1.42
C ALA A 16 4.16 -16.20 1.61
N ALA A 17 2.81 -16.20 1.53
CA ALA A 17 2.04 -14.99 1.88
C ALA A 17 2.33 -14.51 3.30
N GLY A 18 2.72 -15.43 4.15
CA GLY A 18 3.09 -15.12 5.50
C GLY A 18 4.38 -14.34 5.67
N GLU A 19 5.26 -14.40 4.71
CA GLU A 19 6.50 -13.62 4.68
C GLU A 19 6.26 -12.20 4.16
N VAL A 20 5.27 -12.02 3.28
CA VAL A 20 4.89 -10.73 2.71
C VAL A 20 3.84 -10.01 3.57
N VAL A 21 2.81 -10.74 4.01
CA VAL A 21 1.68 -10.20 4.79
C VAL A 21 1.77 -10.69 6.22
N GLU A 22 2.45 -9.93 7.06
CA GLU A 22 2.61 -10.23 8.49
C GLU A 22 1.44 -9.71 9.33
N ARG A 23 0.93 -8.53 9.00
CA ARG A 23 -0.12 -7.80 9.73
C ARG A 23 -0.89 -6.82 8.82
N PRO A 24 -1.98 -6.18 9.33
CA PRO A 24 -2.72 -5.17 8.59
C PRO A 24 -1.86 -4.06 8.00
N ALA A 25 -0.89 -3.54 8.76
CA ALA A 25 0.00 -2.49 8.30
C ALA A 25 0.85 -2.91 7.09
N SER A 26 1.24 -4.19 6.98
CA SER A 26 1.93 -4.71 5.80
C SER A 26 1.04 -4.67 4.55
N VAL A 27 -0.26 -5.00 4.69
CA VAL A 27 -1.23 -4.89 3.58
C VAL A 27 -1.38 -3.45 3.14
N VAL A 28 -1.59 -2.52 4.08
CA VAL A 28 -1.71 -1.08 3.78
C VAL A 28 -0.47 -0.60 3.06
N LYS A 29 0.71 -0.96 3.56
CA LYS A 29 2.00 -0.62 2.96
C LYS A 29 2.05 -1.03 1.48
N GLU A 30 1.91 -2.31 1.21
CA GLU A 30 2.03 -2.85 -0.15
C GLU A 30 1.02 -2.22 -1.12
N LEU A 31 -0.24 -2.02 -0.69
CA LEU A 31 -1.27 -1.45 -1.55
C LEU A 31 -1.04 0.03 -1.83
N VAL A 32 -0.58 0.80 -0.84
CA VAL A 32 -0.28 2.23 -1.01
C VAL A 32 0.99 2.43 -1.84
N GLU A 33 2.03 1.62 -1.66
CA GLU A 33 3.23 1.63 -2.51
C GLU A 33 2.88 1.31 -3.98
N ASN A 34 1.99 0.34 -4.21
CA ASN A 34 1.51 0.05 -5.56
C ASN A 34 0.72 1.22 -6.18
N ALA A 35 -0.08 1.94 -5.38
CA ALA A 35 -0.78 3.13 -5.84
C ALA A 35 0.19 4.25 -6.23
N LEU A 36 1.27 4.47 -5.45
CA LEU A 36 2.33 5.42 -5.79
C LEU A 36 3.06 5.04 -7.08
N ASP A 37 3.43 3.76 -7.21
CA ASP A 37 4.08 3.24 -8.41
C ASP A 37 3.19 3.36 -9.66
N ALA A 38 1.85 3.36 -9.48
CA ALA A 38 0.86 3.63 -10.53
C ALA A 38 0.67 5.13 -10.82
N GLY A 39 1.46 6.01 -10.19
CA GLY A 39 1.39 7.45 -10.38
C GLY A 39 0.18 8.12 -9.73
N ALA A 40 -0.39 7.53 -8.68
CA ALA A 40 -1.51 8.12 -7.99
C ALA A 40 -1.18 9.49 -7.37
N THR A 41 -2.09 10.43 -7.51
CA THR A 41 -2.04 11.74 -6.86
C THR A 41 -3.01 11.87 -5.69
N ARG A 42 -3.89 10.87 -5.54
CA ARG A 42 -4.85 10.76 -4.42
C ARG A 42 -4.99 9.31 -3.99
N ILE A 43 -4.87 9.08 -2.68
CA ILE A 43 -5.05 7.77 -2.07
C ILE A 43 -6.03 7.89 -0.90
N THR A 44 -7.01 6.99 -0.85
CA THR A 44 -7.93 6.85 0.28
C THR A 44 -7.75 5.46 0.89
N VAL A 45 -7.57 5.40 2.20
CA VAL A 45 -7.43 4.17 2.97
C VAL A 45 -8.55 4.06 3.98
N ASP A 46 -9.39 3.01 3.88
CA ASP A 46 -10.42 2.71 4.87
C ASP A 46 -10.03 1.46 5.66
N ILE A 47 -10.06 1.54 6.99
CA ILE A 47 -9.66 0.49 7.91
C ILE A 47 -10.80 0.23 8.89
N GLN A 48 -11.20 -1.04 9.05
CA GLN A 48 -12.18 -1.43 10.05
C GLN A 48 -11.62 -2.49 10.99
N ALA A 49 -11.91 -2.35 12.29
CA ALA A 49 -11.42 -3.23 13.36
C ALA A 49 -9.89 -3.44 13.28
N GLY A 50 -9.14 -2.34 13.08
CA GLY A 50 -7.69 -2.37 12.94
C GLY A 50 -7.19 -3.13 11.71
N GLY A 51 -7.99 -3.22 10.65
CA GLY A 51 -7.68 -3.94 9.41
C GLY A 51 -8.03 -5.43 9.42
N ARG A 52 -8.62 -5.94 10.51
CA ARG A 52 -9.05 -7.33 10.59
C ARG A 52 -10.30 -7.60 9.77
N SER A 53 -11.25 -6.64 9.77
CA SER A 53 -12.53 -6.75 9.06
C SER A 53 -12.44 -6.22 7.64
N LEU A 54 -11.81 -5.07 7.45
CA LEU A 54 -11.63 -4.41 6.17
C LEU A 54 -10.32 -3.62 6.15
N ILE A 55 -9.60 -3.76 5.05
CA ILE A 55 -8.62 -2.81 4.54
C ILE A 55 -9.03 -2.49 3.11
N ARG A 56 -9.33 -1.24 2.81
CA ARG A 56 -9.64 -0.76 1.47
C ARG A 56 -8.66 0.34 1.10
N VAL A 57 -7.99 0.19 -0.02
CA VAL A 57 -7.15 1.23 -0.60
C VAL A 57 -7.72 1.56 -1.98
N ALA A 58 -8.01 2.84 -2.19
CA ALA A 58 -8.48 3.37 -3.46
C ALA A 58 -7.55 4.48 -3.91
N ASP A 59 -7.12 4.41 -5.16
CA ASP A 59 -6.22 5.37 -5.81
C ASP A 59 -6.80 5.86 -7.13
N ASN A 60 -6.22 6.93 -7.65
CA ASN A 60 -6.49 7.50 -8.96
C ASN A 60 -5.30 7.37 -9.93
N GLY A 61 -4.49 6.34 -9.77
CA GLY A 61 -3.33 6.06 -10.63
C GLY A 61 -3.72 5.56 -12.03
N SER A 62 -2.77 4.97 -12.73
CA SER A 62 -2.97 4.50 -14.12
C SER A 62 -4.06 3.43 -14.26
N GLY A 63 -4.41 2.72 -13.19
CA GLY A 63 -5.31 1.59 -13.26
C GLY A 63 -4.75 0.44 -14.12
N MET A 64 -5.61 -0.53 -14.43
CA MET A 64 -5.27 -1.71 -15.22
C MET A 64 -6.40 -2.03 -16.21
N ASN A 65 -6.05 -2.55 -17.38
CA ASN A 65 -7.00 -3.23 -18.25
C ASN A 65 -7.38 -4.60 -17.66
N ARG A 66 -8.32 -5.31 -18.32
CA ARG A 66 -8.82 -6.59 -17.81
C ARG A 66 -7.74 -7.67 -17.72
N ASP A 67 -6.86 -7.73 -18.70
CA ASP A 67 -5.83 -8.77 -18.79
C ASP A 67 -4.76 -8.53 -17.73
N ASP A 68 -4.31 -7.28 -17.56
CA ASP A 68 -3.37 -6.90 -16.50
C ASP A 68 -3.97 -7.11 -15.11
N ALA A 69 -5.27 -6.83 -14.93
CA ALA A 69 -5.98 -7.06 -13.67
C ALA A 69 -6.05 -8.55 -13.30
N LEU A 70 -6.15 -9.44 -14.27
CA LEU A 70 -6.06 -10.89 -14.05
C LEU A 70 -4.62 -11.32 -13.81
N LEU A 71 -3.68 -10.80 -14.59
CA LEU A 71 -2.26 -11.15 -14.51
C LEU A 71 -1.64 -10.71 -13.17
N CYS A 72 -2.06 -9.58 -12.60
CA CYS A 72 -1.53 -9.10 -11.32
C CYS A 72 -1.84 -10.03 -10.12
N LEU A 73 -2.74 -11.01 -10.29
CA LEU A 73 -3.06 -12.05 -9.31
C LEU A 73 -2.12 -13.26 -9.39
N GLU A 74 -1.36 -13.36 -10.49
CA GLU A 74 -0.35 -14.42 -10.66
C GLU A 74 0.94 -14.04 -9.92
N ARG A 75 1.62 -15.06 -9.40
CA ARG A 75 2.92 -14.87 -8.75
C ARG A 75 3.98 -14.53 -9.77
N HIS A 76 4.91 -13.67 -9.35
CA HIS A 76 6.02 -13.21 -10.19
C HIS A 76 5.58 -12.39 -11.41
N ALA A 77 4.30 -12.03 -11.52
CA ALA A 77 3.83 -11.11 -12.52
C ALA A 77 4.06 -9.67 -12.04
N THR A 78 4.89 -8.93 -12.77
CA THR A 78 5.22 -7.54 -12.45
C THR A 78 5.44 -6.76 -13.74
N SER A 79 4.99 -5.50 -13.74
CA SER A 79 5.30 -4.54 -14.80
C SER A 79 6.59 -3.75 -14.54
N LYS A 80 7.25 -3.98 -13.39
CA LYS A 80 8.30 -3.10 -12.85
C LYS A 80 9.71 -3.55 -13.19
N ILE A 81 9.91 -4.84 -13.49
CA ILE A 81 11.18 -5.42 -13.94
C ILE A 81 10.90 -6.41 -15.07
N GLN A 82 11.76 -6.42 -16.09
CA GLN A 82 11.64 -7.31 -17.23
C GLN A 82 12.92 -8.14 -17.44
N VAL A 83 14.07 -7.60 -17.08
CA VAL A 83 15.37 -8.24 -17.23
C VAL A 83 16.19 -8.16 -15.95
N ALA A 84 17.19 -9.02 -15.81
CA ALA A 84 18.01 -9.10 -14.60
C ALA A 84 18.77 -7.78 -14.30
N GLU A 85 19.11 -7.04 -15.34
CA GLU A 85 19.79 -5.74 -15.25
C GLU A 85 18.94 -4.68 -14.54
N ASP A 86 17.60 -4.77 -14.63
CA ASP A 86 16.66 -3.85 -13.95
C ASP A 86 16.79 -3.95 -12.43
N LEU A 87 17.28 -5.09 -11.90
CA LEU A 87 17.52 -5.26 -10.47
C LEU A 87 18.59 -4.32 -9.91
N ALA A 88 19.51 -3.86 -10.77
CA ALA A 88 20.56 -2.92 -10.38
C ALA A 88 20.08 -1.45 -10.33
N SER A 89 18.91 -1.15 -10.91
CA SER A 89 18.36 0.20 -11.07
C SER A 89 16.89 0.32 -10.66
N ILE A 90 16.48 -0.43 -9.61
CA ILE A 90 15.11 -0.40 -9.12
C ILE A 90 14.74 1.01 -8.66
N ALA A 91 13.80 1.65 -9.37
CA ALA A 91 13.26 2.96 -9.03
C ALA A 91 11.88 2.89 -8.34
N THR A 92 11.25 1.69 -8.31
CA THR A 92 9.93 1.46 -7.72
C THR A 92 10.04 0.96 -6.29
N MET A 93 9.02 1.24 -5.46
CA MET A 93 8.97 0.77 -4.07
C MET A 93 8.75 -0.75 -3.98
N GLY A 94 7.96 -1.34 -4.89
CA GLY A 94 7.73 -2.78 -5.02
C GLY A 94 8.20 -3.32 -6.38
N PHE A 95 8.72 -4.56 -6.43
CA PHE A 95 9.19 -5.16 -7.69
C PHE A 95 8.97 -6.68 -7.79
N ARG A 96 8.56 -7.35 -6.71
CA ARG A 96 8.54 -8.83 -6.64
C ARG A 96 7.31 -9.48 -7.27
N GLY A 97 6.23 -8.72 -7.56
CA GLY A 97 4.98 -9.27 -8.10
C GLY A 97 4.27 -10.26 -7.16
N GLU A 98 4.45 -10.13 -5.85
CA GLU A 98 3.91 -11.09 -4.87
C GLU A 98 2.92 -10.49 -3.87
N ALA A 99 2.81 -9.16 -3.80
CA ALA A 99 1.97 -8.48 -2.80
C ALA A 99 0.48 -8.81 -3.00
N ILE A 100 -0.06 -8.56 -4.20
CA ILE A 100 -1.48 -8.77 -4.51
C ILE A 100 -1.86 -10.26 -4.36
N PRO A 101 -1.16 -11.24 -4.98
CA PRO A 101 -1.48 -12.65 -4.78
C PRO A 101 -1.34 -13.12 -3.33
N SER A 102 -0.39 -12.57 -2.57
CA SER A 102 -0.24 -12.88 -1.14
C SER A 102 -1.44 -12.38 -0.33
N ILE A 103 -1.88 -11.13 -0.53
CA ILE A 103 -3.07 -10.56 0.14
C ILE A 103 -4.33 -11.37 -0.23
N ALA A 104 -4.49 -11.69 -1.53
CA ALA A 104 -5.60 -12.49 -2.02
C ALA A 104 -5.68 -13.88 -1.38
N SER A 105 -4.52 -14.52 -1.12
CA SER A 105 -4.45 -15.86 -0.54
C SER A 105 -4.88 -15.93 0.92
N VAL A 106 -4.83 -14.81 1.66
CA VAL A 106 -5.11 -14.75 3.11
C VAL A 106 -6.33 -13.89 3.47
N SER A 107 -7.09 -13.44 2.47
CA SER A 107 -8.27 -12.61 2.66
C SER A 107 -9.40 -12.97 1.69
N ARG A 108 -10.54 -12.32 1.87
CA ARG A 108 -11.57 -12.19 0.84
C ARG A 108 -11.32 -10.86 0.16
N MET A 109 -10.71 -10.91 -1.02
CA MET A 109 -10.28 -9.72 -1.74
C MET A 109 -11.25 -9.39 -2.88
N ALA A 110 -11.48 -8.10 -3.09
CA ALA A 110 -12.08 -7.57 -4.29
C ALA A 110 -11.12 -6.53 -4.89
N LEU A 111 -10.84 -6.67 -6.17
CA LEU A 111 -10.08 -5.71 -6.96
C LEU A 111 -11.02 -5.09 -7.98
N THR A 112 -11.11 -3.76 -8.03
CA THR A 112 -11.85 -3.03 -9.05
C THR A 112 -10.91 -2.01 -9.67
N THR A 113 -10.79 -2.01 -10.99
CA THR A 113 -9.83 -1.14 -11.68
C THR A 113 -10.33 -0.70 -13.05
N LEU A 114 -9.90 0.48 -13.47
CA LEU A 114 -10.14 1.03 -14.79
C LEU A 114 -8.86 1.70 -15.26
N ALA A 115 -8.32 1.27 -16.40
CA ALA A 115 -7.15 1.87 -17.01
C ALA A 115 -7.40 3.33 -17.40
N SER A 116 -6.42 4.19 -17.17
CA SER A 116 -6.43 5.57 -17.65
C SER A 116 -6.54 5.60 -19.19
N GLY A 117 -7.34 6.54 -19.72
CA GLY A 117 -7.61 6.63 -21.17
C GLY A 117 -8.72 5.68 -21.66
N ASN A 118 -9.35 4.91 -20.80
CA ASN A 118 -10.56 4.17 -21.16
C ASN A 118 -11.77 5.09 -21.08
N GLU A 119 -12.29 5.47 -22.25
CA GLU A 119 -13.41 6.40 -22.39
C GLU A 119 -14.77 5.79 -22.05
N THR A 120 -14.88 4.45 -22.00
CA THR A 120 -16.16 3.77 -21.77
C THR A 120 -16.60 3.84 -20.31
N GLY A 121 -15.69 4.12 -19.37
CA GLY A 121 -15.94 4.06 -17.93
C GLY A 121 -16.19 2.64 -17.41
N GLU A 122 -16.05 1.63 -18.26
CA GLU A 122 -16.25 0.23 -17.93
C GLU A 122 -14.94 -0.40 -17.46
N GLY A 123 -14.81 -0.55 -16.15
CA GLY A 123 -13.71 -1.21 -15.49
C GLY A 123 -13.93 -2.69 -15.27
N THR A 124 -12.98 -3.33 -14.64
CA THR A 124 -13.01 -4.75 -14.27
C THR A 124 -13.06 -4.88 -12.76
N ARG A 125 -14.00 -5.72 -12.28
CA ARG A 125 -14.06 -6.18 -10.90
C ARG A 125 -13.73 -7.65 -10.82
N ILE A 126 -12.85 -8.03 -9.91
CA ILE A 126 -12.46 -9.42 -9.66
C ILE A 126 -12.68 -9.68 -8.17
N ASP A 127 -13.48 -10.70 -7.84
CA ASP A 127 -13.67 -11.18 -6.49
C ASP A 127 -12.85 -12.46 -6.25
N ILE A 128 -12.03 -12.47 -5.21
CA ILE A 128 -11.06 -13.53 -4.91
C ILE A 128 -11.22 -13.98 -3.45
N HIS A 129 -11.31 -15.29 -3.23
CA HIS A 129 -11.37 -15.87 -1.88
C HIS A 129 -10.25 -16.89 -1.69
N ALA A 130 -9.37 -16.64 -0.71
CA ALA A 130 -8.22 -17.52 -0.41
C ALA A 130 -7.40 -17.86 -1.67
N GLY A 131 -7.12 -16.86 -2.51
CA GLY A 131 -6.34 -17.00 -3.73
C GLY A 131 -7.11 -17.59 -4.92
N LYS A 132 -8.41 -17.89 -4.80
CA LYS A 132 -9.23 -18.41 -5.90
C LYS A 132 -10.17 -17.35 -6.42
N ILE A 133 -10.09 -17.07 -7.71
CA ILE A 133 -11.04 -16.19 -8.42
C ILE A 133 -12.43 -16.79 -8.31
N ARG A 134 -13.42 -15.99 -7.92
CA ARG A 134 -14.82 -16.34 -7.77
C ARG A 134 -15.68 -15.74 -8.87
N ALA A 135 -15.41 -14.50 -9.21
CA ALA A 135 -16.12 -13.78 -10.27
C ALA A 135 -15.16 -12.80 -10.96
N VAL A 136 -15.41 -12.54 -12.22
CA VAL A 136 -14.78 -11.48 -13.01
C VAL A 136 -15.90 -10.79 -13.79
N GLU A 137 -16.18 -9.55 -13.43
CA GLU A 137 -17.34 -8.81 -13.91
C GLU A 137 -16.93 -7.43 -14.41
N SER A 138 -17.73 -6.85 -15.29
CA SER A 138 -17.62 -5.43 -15.62
C SER A 138 -18.16 -4.60 -14.45
N ALA A 139 -17.48 -3.51 -14.13
CA ALA A 139 -17.89 -2.59 -13.06
C ALA A 139 -17.55 -1.16 -13.41
N GLY A 140 -18.44 -0.23 -13.07
CA GLY A 140 -18.13 1.20 -13.17
C GLY A 140 -17.00 1.58 -12.19
N HIS A 141 -16.03 2.35 -12.66
CA HIS A 141 -14.96 2.93 -11.85
C HIS A 141 -14.58 4.32 -12.38
N ALA A 142 -14.11 5.19 -11.50
CA ALA A 142 -13.75 6.57 -11.87
C ALA A 142 -12.32 6.72 -12.44
N GLY A 143 -11.63 5.59 -12.69
CA GLY A 143 -10.21 5.51 -13.04
C GLY A 143 -9.34 5.14 -11.83
N GLY A 144 -8.18 4.51 -12.08
CA GLY A 144 -7.28 4.00 -11.04
C GLY A 144 -7.70 2.62 -10.52
N THR A 145 -7.36 2.32 -9.26
CA THR A 145 -7.58 0.99 -8.67
C THR A 145 -8.17 1.10 -7.27
N THR A 146 -9.09 0.19 -6.95
CA THR A 146 -9.60 -0.02 -5.60
C THR A 146 -9.40 -1.48 -5.22
N ILE A 147 -8.68 -1.74 -4.13
CA ILE A 147 -8.50 -3.08 -3.56
C ILE A 147 -9.10 -3.11 -2.17
N GLU A 148 -9.99 -4.07 -1.94
CA GLU A 148 -10.60 -4.37 -0.65
C GLU A 148 -10.13 -5.73 -0.16
N GLY A 149 -9.45 -5.79 0.98
CA GLY A 149 -9.14 -7.03 1.70
C GLY A 149 -10.05 -7.16 2.92
N ARG A 150 -10.95 -8.14 2.90
CA ARG A 150 -11.89 -8.41 3.99
C ARG A 150 -11.49 -9.65 4.77
N SER A 151 -11.78 -9.64 6.07
CA SER A 151 -11.57 -10.80 6.97
C SER A 151 -10.14 -11.35 6.88
N LEU A 152 -9.14 -10.48 7.05
CA LEU A 152 -7.73 -10.85 6.98
C LEU A 152 -7.41 -12.05 7.88
N PHE A 153 -6.68 -13.03 7.33
CA PHE A 153 -6.31 -14.30 7.97
C PHE A 153 -7.50 -15.20 8.38
N TYR A 154 -8.68 -15.06 7.74
CA TYR A 154 -9.83 -15.89 8.08
C TYR A 154 -9.57 -17.39 7.86
N ASN A 155 -8.71 -17.73 6.92
CA ASN A 155 -8.28 -19.09 6.58
C ASN A 155 -6.96 -19.51 7.28
N LEU A 156 -6.39 -18.67 8.13
CA LEU A 156 -5.17 -18.89 8.89
C LEU A 156 -5.38 -18.59 10.39
N PRO A 157 -6.12 -19.45 11.14
CA PRO A 157 -6.49 -19.17 12.53
C PRO A 157 -5.28 -18.93 13.45
N ALA A 158 -4.16 -19.63 13.22
CA ALA A 158 -2.93 -19.45 13.99
C ALA A 158 -2.39 -18.02 13.83
N ARG A 159 -2.30 -17.50 12.59
CA ARG A 159 -1.87 -16.12 12.33
C ARG A 159 -2.82 -15.08 12.92
N ARG A 160 -4.12 -15.30 12.79
CA ARG A 160 -5.13 -14.40 13.34
C ARG A 160 -4.97 -14.22 14.87
N LYS A 161 -4.51 -15.25 15.59
CA LYS A 161 -4.23 -15.18 17.04
C LYS A 161 -3.03 -14.29 17.38
N PHE A 162 -2.07 -14.12 16.47
CA PHE A 162 -0.89 -13.27 16.70
C PHE A 162 -1.16 -11.78 16.45
N LEU A 163 -2.29 -11.41 15.87
CA LEU A 163 -2.67 -10.01 15.73
C LEU A 163 -2.88 -9.36 17.09
N ARG A 164 -2.34 -8.17 17.26
CA ARG A 164 -2.53 -7.34 18.45
C ARG A 164 -3.97 -6.84 18.54
N THR A 165 -4.29 -6.04 19.54
CA THR A 165 -5.63 -5.44 19.64
C THR A 165 -5.98 -4.62 18.40
N PRO A 166 -7.28 -4.46 18.03
CA PRO A 166 -7.65 -3.62 16.90
C PRO A 166 -7.08 -2.21 16.96
N ALA A 167 -7.07 -1.61 18.15
CA ALA A 167 -6.50 -0.28 18.36
C ALA A 167 -5.00 -0.24 18.05
N THR A 168 -4.22 -1.25 18.50
CA THR A 168 -2.79 -1.32 18.22
C THR A 168 -2.50 -1.49 16.73
N GLU A 169 -3.26 -2.37 16.05
CA GLU A 169 -3.05 -2.57 14.60
C GLU A 169 -3.45 -1.32 13.79
N GLN A 170 -4.53 -0.63 14.21
CA GLN A 170 -4.93 0.64 13.61
C GLN A 170 -3.84 1.71 13.75
N THR A 171 -3.27 1.87 14.95
CA THR A 171 -2.18 2.82 15.19
C THR A 171 -1.02 2.55 14.25
N ARG A 172 -0.59 1.29 14.11
CA ARG A 172 0.51 0.91 13.21
C ARG A 172 0.22 1.23 11.73
N CYS A 173 -1.03 1.00 11.30
CA CYS A 173 -1.44 1.38 9.94
C CYS A 173 -1.36 2.91 9.75
N LEU A 174 -1.88 3.66 10.71
CA LEU A 174 -1.88 5.13 10.65
C LEU A 174 -0.47 5.71 10.71
N ASP A 175 0.40 5.18 11.56
CA ASP A 175 1.80 5.64 11.67
C ASP A 175 2.51 5.46 10.33
N TRP A 176 2.36 4.27 9.70
CA TRP A 176 2.95 4.03 8.39
C TRP A 176 2.38 4.96 7.30
N ILE A 177 1.05 5.21 7.29
CA ILE A 177 0.42 6.16 6.35
C ILE A 177 0.96 7.57 6.55
N LYS A 178 1.17 8.01 7.80
CA LYS A 178 1.75 9.32 8.12
C LYS A 178 3.19 9.43 7.63
N ASP A 179 4.02 8.41 7.87
CA ASP A 179 5.43 8.38 7.43
C ASP A 179 5.52 8.49 5.91
N LEU A 180 4.70 7.73 5.19
CA LEU A 180 4.62 7.81 3.73
C LEU A 180 4.11 9.18 3.26
N ALA A 181 3.05 9.70 3.87
CA ALA A 181 2.50 11.01 3.52
C ALA A 181 3.50 12.14 3.79
N MET A 182 4.37 11.99 4.79
CA MET A 182 5.47 12.92 5.07
C MET A 182 6.48 12.95 3.92
N ALA A 183 6.82 11.79 3.38
CA ALA A 183 7.76 11.67 2.25
C ALA A 183 7.17 12.16 0.93
N HIS A 184 5.82 12.23 0.81
CA HIS A 184 5.12 12.60 -0.42
C HIS A 184 4.17 13.78 -0.20
N PRO A 185 4.65 15.01 0.05
CA PRO A 185 3.81 16.17 0.39
C PRO A 185 2.87 16.61 -0.74
N ALA A 186 3.15 16.26 -1.99
CA ALA A 186 2.28 16.53 -3.14
C ALA A 186 1.05 15.60 -3.19
N LEU A 187 1.10 14.44 -2.52
CA LEU A 187 0.04 13.43 -2.52
C LEU A 187 -1.13 13.85 -1.63
N ALA A 188 -2.37 13.72 -2.13
CA ALA A 188 -3.56 13.79 -1.31
C ALA A 188 -3.76 12.43 -0.59
N VAL A 189 -3.82 12.43 0.74
CA VAL A 189 -3.99 11.20 1.53
C VAL A 189 -5.14 11.35 2.51
N ARG A 190 -6.09 10.43 2.44
CA ARG A 190 -7.19 10.34 3.40
C ARG A 190 -7.20 8.96 4.06
N ALA A 191 -7.22 8.92 5.38
CA ALA A 191 -7.39 7.68 6.14
C ALA A 191 -8.64 7.75 7.02
N VAL A 192 -9.49 6.74 6.89
CA VAL A 192 -10.74 6.58 7.65
C VAL A 192 -10.64 5.30 8.46
N CYS A 193 -10.91 5.37 9.77
CA CYS A 193 -10.90 4.22 10.64
C CYS A 193 -12.24 4.09 11.35
N ASP A 194 -12.90 2.96 11.16
CA ASP A 194 -14.22 2.67 11.72
C ASP A 194 -15.23 3.81 11.47
N GLY A 195 -15.24 4.33 10.21
CA GLY A 195 -16.10 5.42 9.77
C GLY A 195 -15.65 6.83 10.13
N ASN A 196 -14.59 6.98 10.92
CA ASN A 196 -14.08 8.29 11.34
C ASN A 196 -12.83 8.67 10.56
N ALA A 197 -12.80 9.86 9.99
CA ALA A 197 -11.60 10.40 9.36
C ALA A 197 -10.52 10.62 10.44
N ARG A 198 -9.36 10.00 10.25
CA ARG A 198 -8.19 10.10 11.13
C ARG A 198 -7.08 10.93 10.53
N LEU A 199 -7.03 10.99 9.21
CA LEU A 199 -6.08 11.79 8.45
C LEU A 199 -6.81 12.31 7.20
N ASP A 200 -6.61 13.57 6.88
CA ASP A 200 -7.13 14.20 5.67
C ASP A 200 -6.14 15.28 5.23
N LEU A 201 -5.26 14.91 4.31
CA LEU A 201 -4.14 15.73 3.84
C LEU A 201 -4.39 16.15 2.40
N PRO A 202 -4.53 17.45 2.13
CA PRO A 202 -4.74 17.95 0.77
C PRO A 202 -3.48 17.75 -0.11
N PRO A 203 -3.62 17.78 -1.44
CA PRO A 203 -2.50 17.70 -2.35
C PRO A 203 -1.70 19.02 -2.36
N GLY A 204 -0.44 18.95 -2.85
CA GLY A 204 0.36 20.12 -3.15
C GLY A 204 0.86 20.91 -1.95
N GLN A 205 0.91 20.29 -0.77
CA GLN A 205 1.52 20.90 0.42
C GLN A 205 3.04 21.01 0.24
N SER A 206 3.63 22.07 0.81
CA SER A 206 5.07 22.11 1.00
C SER A 206 5.49 21.07 2.06
N PRO A 207 6.77 20.63 2.10
CA PRO A 207 7.26 19.74 3.14
C PRO A 207 6.95 20.25 4.56
N ARG A 208 7.10 21.56 4.81
CA ARG A 208 6.78 22.19 6.09
C ARG A 208 5.28 22.09 6.42
N GLN A 209 4.42 22.44 5.47
CA GLN A 209 2.96 22.36 5.65
C GLN A 209 2.52 20.93 5.94
N ARG A 210 3.12 19.95 5.25
CA ARG A 210 2.86 18.53 5.47
C ARG A 210 3.32 18.08 6.85
N ALA A 211 4.50 18.48 7.28
CA ALA A 211 5.03 18.18 8.61
C ALA A 211 4.10 18.74 9.70
N VAL A 212 3.71 20.01 9.61
CA VAL A 212 2.79 20.65 10.56
C VAL A 212 1.42 19.96 10.59
N ALA A 213 0.88 19.57 9.42
CA ALA A 213 -0.41 18.88 9.34
C ALA A 213 -0.40 17.49 10.00
N ILE A 214 0.75 16.80 10.03
CA ILE A 214 0.90 15.46 10.61
C ILE A 214 1.33 15.50 12.07
N LEU A 215 2.28 16.38 12.41
CA LEU A 215 2.92 16.41 13.72
C LEU A 215 2.19 17.34 14.72
N GLY A 216 1.43 18.32 14.19
CA GLY A 216 0.70 19.29 15.01
C GLY A 216 1.17 20.72 14.78
N LYS A 217 0.23 21.66 14.92
CA LYS A 217 0.49 23.09 14.70
C LYS A 217 1.45 23.68 15.75
N GLU A 218 1.51 23.09 16.93
CA GLU A 218 2.40 23.49 18.01
C GLU A 218 3.88 23.37 17.67
N LEU A 219 4.23 22.58 16.67
CA LEU A 219 5.60 22.43 16.19
C LEU A 219 5.96 23.39 15.06
N GLU A 220 5.01 24.17 14.54
CA GLU A 220 5.21 25.03 13.37
C GLU A 220 6.38 26.01 13.54
N ASP A 221 6.45 26.67 14.69
CA ASP A 221 7.51 27.64 15.01
C ASP A 221 8.85 26.98 15.40
N GLN A 222 8.83 25.67 15.70
CA GLN A 222 10.00 24.91 16.12
C GLN A 222 10.66 24.13 14.95
N LEU A 223 10.01 24.09 13.80
CA LEU A 223 10.54 23.41 12.61
C LEU A 223 11.55 24.29 11.90
N VAL A 224 12.76 23.77 11.75
CA VAL A 224 13.84 24.39 10.98
C VAL A 224 14.13 23.52 9.75
N GLU A 225 14.10 24.13 8.59
CA GLU A 225 14.47 23.46 7.35
C GLU A 225 16.00 23.32 7.27
N VAL A 226 16.46 22.12 6.96
CA VAL A 226 17.87 21.80 6.80
C VAL A 226 18.08 21.24 5.41
N SER A 227 19.03 21.82 4.68
CA SER A 227 19.48 21.31 3.38
C SER A 227 21.00 21.32 3.36
N VAL A 228 21.58 20.18 3.04
CA VAL A 228 23.03 20.02 2.86
C VAL A 228 23.26 19.31 1.54
N ASP A 229 24.03 19.94 0.67
CA ASP A 229 24.49 19.37 -0.57
C ASP A 229 26.02 19.21 -0.54
N ARG A 230 26.49 18.06 -0.97
CA ARG A 230 27.90 17.78 -1.20
C ARG A 230 28.03 17.06 -2.53
N PHE A 231 28.79 17.67 -3.41
CA PHE A 231 29.11 17.11 -4.71
C PHE A 231 30.64 16.99 -4.81
N ASP A 232 31.11 15.84 -5.30
CA ASP A 232 32.44 15.67 -5.83
C ASP A 232 32.34 15.37 -7.34
N ASP A 233 33.48 15.25 -8.04
CA ASP A 233 33.50 15.08 -9.50
C ASP A 233 32.78 13.85 -10.04
N ALA A 234 32.37 12.91 -9.18
CA ALA A 234 31.77 11.62 -9.56
C ALA A 234 30.47 11.33 -8.84
N ARG A 235 30.18 11.93 -7.69
CA ARG A 235 29.02 11.61 -6.85
C ARG A 235 28.50 12.85 -6.14
N GLY A 236 27.17 12.94 -6.02
CA GLY A 236 26.52 13.97 -5.23
C GLY A 236 25.64 13.36 -4.14
N VAL A 237 25.63 13.96 -2.96
CA VAL A 237 24.72 13.65 -1.88
C VAL A 237 23.97 14.92 -1.52
N LEU A 238 22.64 14.87 -1.66
CA LEU A 238 21.72 15.88 -1.18
C LEU A 238 20.93 15.32 -0.01
N VAL A 239 21.04 15.96 1.14
CA VAL A 239 20.23 15.66 2.33
C VAL A 239 19.38 16.89 2.62
N TRP A 240 18.07 16.70 2.66
CA TRP A 240 17.13 17.75 3.04
C TRP A 240 16.09 17.19 4.02
N GLY A 241 15.56 18.07 4.84
CA GLY A 241 14.54 17.67 5.81
C GLY A 241 14.20 18.79 6.76
N MET A 242 13.52 18.43 7.83
CA MET A 242 13.18 19.32 8.92
C MET A 242 13.64 18.75 10.23
N ILE A 243 14.18 19.60 11.06
CA ILE A 243 14.49 19.30 12.45
C ILE A 243 13.66 20.21 13.34
N TRP A 244 13.29 19.73 14.54
CA TRP A 244 12.69 20.57 15.57
C TRP A 244 13.70 20.73 16.71
N TYR A 245 13.68 21.87 17.35
CA TYR A 245 14.49 22.13 18.53
C TYR A 245 13.58 22.26 19.75
N PHE A 246 14.05 21.74 20.87
CA PHE A 246 13.42 21.95 22.15
C PHE A 246 14.08 23.13 22.83
N ASP A 247 13.35 24.21 23.05
CA ASP A 247 13.77 25.23 24.00
C ASP A 247 13.52 24.68 25.42
N ARG A 248 14.58 24.26 26.08
CA ARG A 248 14.51 23.92 27.50
C ARG A 248 14.44 25.24 28.27
N ARG A 249 13.24 25.73 28.51
CA ARG A 249 13.01 26.73 29.57
C ARG A 249 12.72 26.03 30.89
#